data_c1c1b63d725f640bfc1ad470ed006d23
#
_entry.id   c1c1b63d725f640bfc1ad470ed006d23
#
_cell.length_a   1.000
_cell.length_b   1.000
_cell.length_c   1.000
_cell.angle_alpha   90.00
_cell.angle_beta   90.00
_cell.angle_gamma   90.00
#
_symmetry.space_group_name_H-M   'P 1'
#
loop_
_entity.id
_entity.type
_entity.pdbx_description
1 polymer ?
#
loop_
_entity_poly.entity_id
_entity_poly.type
_entity_poly.pdbx_seq_one_letter_code
_entity_poly.pdbx_strand_id
1 'polypeptide(L)'
;MRILLSIILLLSGLFQAEAAYKPHKREFRGAWIQCVNGQFQGMSPTDMQKTLTRQLDILQQYGTNAIIFQVRAECDALYKSDIEPWSKYLTGRQGQAPTPYWDPLQWMVEQCHKRGMEIHAWINPYRAKTKGTTELAANHIARTHRERCFEYDGLYVLNP
;
A
#
# COMPACT_ATOMS: atom_id res chain seq x y z
N MET A 1 -39.90 44.76 28.23
CA MET A 1 -38.98 43.91 29.02
C MET A 1 -39.01 42.44 28.64
N ARG A 2 -40.17 41.81 28.47
CA ARG A 2 -40.28 40.38 28.08
C ARG A 2 -39.77 40.07 26.67
N ILE A 3 -39.97 40.94 25.69
CA ILE A 3 -39.50 40.75 24.30
C ILE A 3 -37.98 40.85 24.19
N LEU A 4 -37.35 41.76 24.97
CA LEU A 4 -35.90 41.92 24.99
C LEU A 4 -35.18 40.68 25.58
N LEU A 5 -35.77 40.07 26.62
CA LEU A 5 -35.26 38.85 27.22
C LEU A 5 -35.31 37.65 26.25
N SER A 6 -36.39 37.57 25.44
CA SER A 6 -36.55 36.50 24.44
C SER A 6 -35.54 36.63 23.30
N ILE A 7 -35.19 37.84 22.89
CA ILE A 7 -34.21 38.12 21.85
C ILE A 7 -32.79 37.77 22.34
N ILE A 8 -32.47 38.08 23.60
CA ILE A 8 -31.18 37.73 24.21
C ILE A 8 -31.01 36.20 24.35
N LEU A 9 -32.09 35.47 24.70
CA LEU A 9 -32.07 34.00 24.77
C LEU A 9 -31.92 33.36 23.38
N LEU A 10 -32.54 33.94 22.33
CA LEU A 10 -32.37 33.44 20.95
C LEU A 10 -30.97 33.72 20.41
N LEU A 11 -30.37 34.88 20.73
CA LEU A 11 -29.00 35.20 20.32
C LEU A 11 -27.93 34.37 21.08
N SER A 12 -28.18 33.99 22.33
CA SER A 12 -27.24 33.08 23.06
C SER A 12 -27.25 31.65 22.54
N GLY A 13 -28.34 31.19 21.92
CA GLY A 13 -28.40 29.90 21.26
C GLY A 13 -27.62 29.82 19.95
N LEU A 14 -27.29 30.96 19.33
CA LEU A 14 -26.51 31.02 18.10
C LEU A 14 -24.99 31.00 18.36
N PHE A 15 -24.57 31.15 19.60
CA PHE A 15 -23.18 30.99 20.05
C PHE A 15 -22.92 29.59 20.70
N GLN A 16 -23.63 28.55 20.30
CA GLN A 16 -23.08 27.24 20.50
C GLN A 16 -21.87 27.15 19.57
N ALA A 17 -20.70 27.48 20.15
CA ALA A 17 -19.44 27.22 19.50
C ALA A 17 -19.47 25.75 19.07
N GLU A 18 -19.54 25.49 17.75
CA GLU A 18 -19.03 24.25 17.22
C GLU A 18 -17.68 24.09 17.89
N ALA A 19 -17.58 23.09 18.76
CA ALA A 19 -16.28 22.65 19.24
C ALA A 19 -15.55 22.23 17.97
N ALA A 20 -14.83 23.20 17.38
CA ALA A 20 -14.10 22.99 16.16
C ALA A 20 -13.24 21.76 16.41
N TYR A 21 -13.57 20.65 15.76
CA TYR A 21 -12.72 19.44 15.77
C TYR A 21 -11.32 19.92 15.41
N LYS A 22 -10.45 19.98 16.42
CA LYS A 22 -9.03 20.23 16.22
C LYS A 22 -8.43 18.89 15.83
N PRO A 23 -8.18 18.64 14.54
CA PRO A 23 -7.55 17.40 14.14
C PRO A 23 -6.23 17.31 14.90
N HIS A 24 -5.99 16.16 15.54
CA HIS A 24 -4.70 15.90 16.18
C HIS A 24 -3.62 16.07 15.12
N LYS A 25 -2.74 17.05 15.29
CA LYS A 25 -1.70 17.41 14.30
C LYS A 25 -0.75 16.25 13.94
N ARG A 26 -0.85 15.10 14.62
CA ARG A 26 0.00 13.92 14.48
C ARG A 26 -0.80 12.62 14.44
N GLU A 27 -2.08 12.66 14.08
CA GLU A 27 -2.86 11.44 13.93
C GLU A 27 -2.40 10.68 12.69
N PHE A 28 -2.09 9.38 12.86
CA PHE A 28 -1.77 8.49 11.76
C PHE A 28 -3.07 7.93 11.17
N ARG A 29 -3.36 8.30 9.94
CA ARG A 29 -4.50 7.81 9.15
C ARG A 29 -3.98 7.05 7.96
N GLY A 30 -3.66 5.78 8.18
CA GLY A 30 -3.04 4.90 7.19
C GLY A 30 -4.06 4.12 6.37
N ALA A 31 -3.75 3.91 5.09
CA ALA A 31 -4.47 2.99 4.21
C ALA A 31 -3.53 1.94 3.63
N TRP A 32 -4.01 0.69 3.54
CA TRP A 32 -3.26 -0.43 3.01
C TRP A 32 -3.56 -0.61 1.52
N ILE A 33 -2.50 -0.72 0.71
CA ILE A 33 -2.58 -1.09 -0.70
C ILE A 33 -1.78 -2.38 -0.88
N GLN A 34 -2.49 -3.48 -1.13
CA GLN A 34 -1.87 -4.78 -1.36
C GLN A 34 -1.49 -4.96 -2.84
N CYS A 35 -0.54 -5.86 -3.13
CA CYS A 35 -0.20 -6.25 -4.50
C CYS A 35 -0.77 -7.62 -4.91
N VAL A 36 -1.27 -8.39 -3.94
CA VAL A 36 -1.79 -9.76 -4.13
C VAL A 36 -3.26 -9.78 -4.57
N ASN A 37 -3.84 -10.98 -4.74
CA ASN A 37 -5.25 -11.19 -5.07
C ASN A 37 -5.70 -10.57 -6.41
N GLY A 38 -4.81 -10.56 -7.39
CA GLY A 38 -5.13 -10.05 -8.72
C GLY A 38 -5.24 -8.52 -8.81
N GLN A 39 -4.83 -7.79 -7.77
CA GLN A 39 -4.95 -6.33 -7.69
C GLN A 39 -4.42 -5.61 -8.94
N PHE A 40 -3.28 -6.05 -9.47
CA PHE A 40 -2.62 -5.45 -10.64
C PHE A 40 -2.44 -6.43 -11.79
N GLN A 41 -3.01 -7.63 -11.66
CA GLN A 41 -2.82 -8.70 -12.63
C GLN A 41 -3.29 -8.28 -14.04
N GLY A 42 -2.41 -8.45 -15.02
CA GLY A 42 -2.70 -8.13 -16.42
C GLY A 42 -2.71 -6.63 -16.76
N MET A 43 -2.43 -5.76 -15.81
CA MET A 43 -2.34 -4.32 -16.06
C MET A 43 -1.02 -3.96 -16.75
N SER A 44 -1.11 -3.06 -17.74
CA SER A 44 0.08 -2.37 -18.22
C SER A 44 0.66 -1.44 -17.14
N PRO A 45 1.95 -1.07 -17.20
CA PRO A 45 2.51 -0.07 -16.30
C PRO A 45 1.69 1.23 -16.24
N THR A 46 1.21 1.70 -17.38
CA THR A 46 0.39 2.91 -17.49
C THR A 46 -0.96 2.75 -16.77
N ASP A 47 -1.63 1.60 -16.92
CA ASP A 47 -2.93 1.36 -16.29
C ASP A 47 -2.79 1.16 -14.78
N MET A 48 -1.72 0.52 -14.35
CA MET A 48 -1.39 0.41 -12.92
C MET A 48 -1.13 1.79 -12.31
N GLN A 49 -0.36 2.65 -12.97
CA GLN A 49 -0.12 4.03 -12.53
C GLN A 49 -1.43 4.84 -12.45
N LYS A 50 -2.31 4.74 -13.44
CA LYS A 50 -3.64 5.39 -13.41
C LYS A 50 -4.48 4.88 -12.24
N THR A 51 -4.50 3.57 -12.02
CA THR A 51 -5.25 2.94 -10.92
C THR A 51 -4.74 3.42 -9.58
N LEU A 52 -3.42 3.39 -9.36
CA LEU A 52 -2.79 3.86 -8.13
C LEU A 52 -3.00 5.38 -7.92
N THR A 53 -2.87 6.19 -8.98
CA THR A 53 -3.16 7.63 -8.91
C THR A 53 -4.57 7.87 -8.40
N ARG A 54 -5.57 7.21 -9.00
CA ARG A 54 -6.97 7.34 -8.57
C ARG A 54 -7.17 6.92 -7.11
N GLN A 55 -6.54 5.82 -6.68
CA GLN A 55 -6.62 5.37 -5.29
C GLN A 55 -6.02 6.41 -4.33
N LEU A 56 -4.86 6.95 -4.65
CA LEU A 56 -4.20 7.97 -3.84
C LEU A 56 -5.02 9.26 -3.75
N ASP A 57 -5.62 9.72 -4.86
CA ASP A 57 -6.45 10.91 -4.89
C ASP A 57 -7.71 10.75 -4.02
N ILE A 58 -8.37 9.58 -4.09
CA ILE A 58 -9.53 9.26 -3.26
C ILE A 58 -9.11 9.23 -1.78
N LEU A 59 -8.04 8.53 -1.44
CA LEU A 59 -7.56 8.42 -0.06
C LEU A 59 -7.17 9.79 0.51
N GLN A 60 -6.55 10.65 -0.30
CA GLN A 60 -6.25 12.03 0.10
C GLN A 60 -7.52 12.82 0.43
N GLN A 61 -8.57 12.72 -0.39
CA GLN A 61 -9.86 13.36 -0.15
C GLN A 61 -10.51 12.94 1.17
N TYR A 62 -10.30 11.69 1.58
CA TYR A 62 -10.76 11.16 2.87
C TYR A 62 -9.79 11.43 4.03
N GLY A 63 -8.76 12.26 3.82
CA GLY A 63 -7.85 12.69 4.86
C GLY A 63 -6.79 11.66 5.25
N THR A 64 -6.57 10.62 4.45
CA THR A 64 -5.45 9.68 4.62
C THR A 64 -4.12 10.43 4.51
N ASN A 65 -3.19 10.17 5.44
CA ASN A 65 -1.88 10.82 5.47
C ASN A 65 -0.71 9.82 5.41
N ALA A 66 -1.01 8.52 5.35
CA ALA A 66 0.00 7.48 5.23
C ALA A 66 -0.51 6.31 4.35
N ILE A 67 0.34 5.79 3.51
CA ILE A 67 0.08 4.60 2.69
C ILE A 67 0.99 3.46 3.13
N ILE A 68 0.40 2.30 3.39
CA ILE A 68 1.12 1.06 3.64
C ILE A 68 1.05 0.23 2.36
N PHE A 69 2.11 0.27 1.55
CA PHE A 69 2.15 -0.35 0.23
C PHE A 69 2.88 -1.69 0.29
N GLN A 70 2.21 -2.78 -0.11
CA GLN A 70 2.82 -4.11 -0.16
C GLN A 70 3.78 -4.21 -1.34
N VAL A 71 5.07 -4.32 -1.03
CA VAL A 71 6.14 -4.34 -2.03
C VAL A 71 6.90 -5.65 -2.09
N ARG A 72 6.71 -6.52 -1.09
CA ARG A 72 7.37 -7.83 -1.01
C ARG A 72 6.39 -8.87 -0.46
N ALA A 73 5.83 -9.68 -1.35
CA ALA A 73 4.79 -10.65 -0.98
C ALA A 73 5.32 -12.07 -0.72
N GLU A 74 6.23 -12.58 -1.57
CA GLU A 74 6.71 -13.96 -1.59
C GLU A 74 8.22 -14.02 -1.86
N CYS A 75 9.06 -13.33 -1.09
CA CYS A 75 10.49 -13.16 -1.36
C CYS A 75 10.75 -12.70 -2.79
N ASP A 76 9.92 -11.80 -3.26
CA ASP A 76 9.96 -11.15 -4.57
C ASP A 76 9.62 -9.66 -4.40
N ALA A 77 9.96 -8.82 -5.36
CA ALA A 77 9.92 -7.38 -5.19
C ALA A 77 9.06 -6.67 -6.25
N LEU A 78 8.33 -5.62 -5.81
CA LEU A 78 7.72 -4.62 -6.67
C LEU A 78 8.64 -3.40 -6.86
N TYR A 79 9.92 -3.62 -6.81
CA TYR A 79 10.98 -2.61 -7.00
C TYR A 79 12.23 -3.29 -7.55
N LYS A 80 13.14 -2.49 -8.09
CA LYS A 80 14.43 -3.01 -8.57
C LYS A 80 15.22 -3.55 -7.37
N SER A 81 15.56 -4.84 -7.42
CA SER A 81 16.39 -5.51 -6.42
C SER A 81 17.47 -6.34 -7.09
N ASP A 82 18.68 -6.33 -6.52
CA ASP A 82 19.77 -7.21 -6.92
C ASP A 82 19.75 -8.52 -6.11
N ILE A 83 18.87 -8.63 -5.11
CA ILE A 83 18.76 -9.78 -4.21
C ILE A 83 17.55 -10.65 -4.61
N GLU A 84 16.40 -10.04 -4.83
CA GLU A 84 15.12 -10.73 -5.04
C GLU A 84 14.60 -10.53 -6.46
N PRO A 85 13.90 -11.53 -7.03
CA PRO A 85 13.30 -11.40 -8.35
C PRO A 85 12.15 -10.40 -8.36
N TRP A 86 11.81 -9.86 -9.54
CA TRP A 86 10.57 -9.15 -9.75
C TRP A 86 9.37 -10.02 -9.40
N SER A 87 8.38 -9.44 -8.74
CA SER A 87 7.20 -10.15 -8.31
C SER A 87 6.29 -10.54 -9.49
N LYS A 88 5.74 -11.76 -9.42
CA LYS A 88 4.70 -12.20 -10.37
C LYS A 88 3.43 -11.34 -10.30
N TYR A 89 3.17 -10.72 -9.16
CA TYR A 89 2.00 -9.85 -8.97
C TYR A 89 2.08 -8.55 -9.76
N LEU A 90 3.27 -8.21 -10.28
CA LEU A 90 3.48 -7.05 -11.12
C LEU A 90 3.29 -7.37 -12.61
N THR A 91 3.81 -8.52 -13.08
CA THR A 91 3.89 -8.83 -14.52
C THR A 91 3.19 -10.14 -14.89
N GLY A 92 2.68 -10.88 -13.90
CA GLY A 92 2.17 -12.24 -14.09
C GLY A 92 3.23 -13.34 -14.05
N ARG A 93 4.52 -13.00 -14.16
CA ARG A 93 5.64 -13.94 -14.13
C ARG A 93 6.75 -13.44 -13.21
N GLN A 94 7.12 -14.27 -12.24
CA GLN A 94 8.20 -13.94 -11.31
C GLN A 94 9.56 -13.85 -12.03
N GLY A 95 10.35 -12.86 -11.69
CA GLY A 95 11.65 -12.57 -12.32
C GLY A 95 11.60 -11.75 -13.59
N GLN A 96 10.40 -11.45 -14.10
CA GLN A 96 10.22 -10.60 -15.27
C GLN A 96 10.05 -9.14 -14.87
N ALA A 97 10.94 -8.27 -15.34
CA ALA A 97 10.80 -6.84 -15.17
C ALA A 97 9.58 -6.28 -15.96
N PRO A 98 8.93 -5.21 -15.50
CA PRO A 98 7.85 -4.58 -16.24
C PRO A 98 8.33 -3.96 -17.56
N THR A 99 7.47 -4.01 -18.58
CA THR A 99 7.74 -3.42 -19.91
C THR A 99 6.55 -2.54 -20.32
N PRO A 100 6.75 -1.22 -20.58
CA PRO A 100 8.02 -0.49 -20.40
C PRO A 100 8.50 -0.51 -18.95
N TYR A 101 9.83 -0.40 -18.78
CA TYR A 101 10.43 -0.43 -17.45
C TYR A 101 9.95 0.73 -16.57
N TRP A 102 9.60 0.42 -15.33
CA TRP A 102 9.34 1.36 -14.25
C TRP A 102 9.54 0.68 -12.91
N ASP A 103 9.75 1.46 -11.86
CA ASP A 103 9.87 0.98 -10.48
C ASP A 103 8.63 1.40 -9.70
N PRO A 104 7.72 0.45 -9.36
CA PRO A 104 6.49 0.77 -8.64
C PRO A 104 6.70 1.42 -7.28
N LEU A 105 7.69 0.97 -6.51
CA LEU A 105 7.96 1.56 -5.20
C LEU A 105 8.50 2.98 -5.31
N GLN A 106 9.49 3.20 -6.17
CA GLN A 106 10.01 4.55 -6.41
C GLN A 106 8.90 5.51 -6.85
N TRP A 107 8.09 5.09 -7.80
CA TRP A 107 6.95 5.89 -8.29
C TRP A 107 5.95 6.19 -7.18
N MET A 108 5.60 5.19 -6.34
CA MET A 108 4.68 5.38 -5.21
C MET A 108 5.24 6.35 -4.17
N VAL A 109 6.54 6.30 -3.87
CA VAL A 109 7.21 7.27 -2.98
C VAL A 109 7.01 8.68 -3.50
N GLU A 110 7.30 8.91 -4.79
CA GLU A 110 7.12 10.22 -5.42
C GLU A 110 5.66 10.70 -5.38
N GLN A 111 4.69 9.80 -5.69
CA GLN A 111 3.28 10.14 -5.71
C GLN A 111 2.70 10.42 -4.32
N CYS A 112 3.12 9.68 -3.29
CA CYS A 112 2.73 9.92 -1.91
C CYS A 112 3.30 11.26 -1.42
N HIS A 113 4.58 11.51 -1.63
CA HIS A 113 5.23 12.76 -1.20
C HIS A 113 4.63 14.00 -1.88
N LYS A 114 4.30 13.93 -3.19
CA LYS A 114 3.58 15.01 -3.90
C LYS A 114 2.23 15.34 -3.28
N ARG A 115 1.59 14.40 -2.56
CA ARG A 115 0.30 14.56 -1.88
C ARG A 115 0.44 14.86 -0.39
N GLY A 116 1.67 15.01 0.12
CA GLY A 116 1.94 15.20 1.55
C GLY A 116 1.63 13.96 2.40
N MET A 117 1.66 12.77 1.80
CA MET A 117 1.45 11.48 2.48
C MET A 117 2.78 10.81 2.79
N GLU A 118 2.85 10.16 3.95
CA GLU A 118 3.92 9.20 4.25
C GLU A 118 3.70 7.91 3.44
N ILE A 119 4.78 7.16 3.20
CA ILE A 119 4.70 5.83 2.62
C ILE A 119 5.51 4.84 3.43
N HIS A 120 4.92 3.69 3.71
CA HIS A 120 5.50 2.59 4.46
C HIS A 120 5.52 1.35 3.58
N ALA A 121 6.71 0.77 3.39
CA ALA A 121 6.86 -0.48 2.65
C ALA A 121 6.36 -1.66 3.51
N TRP A 122 5.35 -2.37 3.03
CA TRP A 122 4.89 -3.61 3.64
C TRP A 122 5.64 -4.78 3.03
N ILE A 123 6.37 -5.50 3.85
CA ILE A 123 7.10 -6.71 3.50
C ILE A 123 6.57 -7.91 4.29
N ASN A 124 6.53 -9.07 3.64
CA ASN A 124 6.31 -10.36 4.29
C ASN A 124 7.68 -11.04 4.45
N PRO A 125 8.33 -10.96 5.64
CA PRO A 125 9.73 -11.36 5.77
C PRO A 125 9.96 -12.86 5.58
N TYR A 126 8.99 -13.68 5.95
CA TYR A 126 9.18 -15.14 5.98
C TYR A 126 8.42 -15.90 4.89
N ARG A 127 7.39 -15.35 4.29
CA ARG A 127 6.64 -16.03 3.24
C ARG A 127 7.45 -16.08 1.96
N ALA A 128 7.91 -17.27 1.59
CA ALA A 128 8.69 -17.48 0.38
C ALA A 128 7.82 -17.91 -0.82
N LYS A 129 6.74 -18.68 -0.58
CA LYS A 129 5.86 -19.16 -1.66
C LYS A 129 4.48 -19.49 -1.10
N THR A 130 3.43 -19.15 -1.83
CA THR A 130 2.07 -19.66 -1.57
C THR A 130 1.75 -20.84 -2.48
N LYS A 131 0.67 -21.57 -2.18
CA LYS A 131 0.18 -22.69 -3.02
C LYS A 131 -0.07 -22.29 -4.46
N GLY A 132 -0.54 -21.05 -4.70
CA GLY A 132 -0.82 -20.54 -6.05
C GLY A 132 0.41 -20.15 -6.86
N THR A 133 1.62 -20.23 -6.29
CA THR A 133 2.87 -19.97 -7.01
C THR A 133 3.44 -21.27 -7.52
N THR A 134 3.26 -21.56 -8.80
CA THR A 134 3.71 -22.80 -9.43
C THR A 134 5.16 -22.72 -9.90
N GLU A 135 5.61 -21.54 -10.36
CA GLU A 135 6.95 -21.32 -10.88
C GLU A 135 7.70 -20.28 -10.05
N LEU A 136 8.96 -20.58 -9.75
CA LEU A 136 9.88 -19.68 -9.06
C LEU A 136 10.98 -19.23 -10.01
N ALA A 137 11.33 -17.95 -9.95
CA ALA A 137 12.46 -17.39 -10.69
C ALA A 137 13.77 -18.08 -10.30
N ALA A 138 14.76 -18.08 -11.21
CA ALA A 138 16.02 -18.79 -11.01
C ALA A 138 16.78 -18.31 -9.76
N ASN A 139 16.70 -17.01 -9.44
CA ASN A 139 17.32 -16.38 -8.28
C ASN A 139 16.43 -16.30 -7.03
N HIS A 140 15.25 -16.94 -7.04
CA HIS A 140 14.38 -16.94 -5.88
C HIS A 140 14.95 -17.79 -4.74
N ILE A 141 14.90 -17.30 -3.49
CA ILE A 141 15.53 -17.96 -2.32
C ILE A 141 15.02 -19.38 -2.09
N ALA A 142 13.75 -19.66 -2.28
CA ALA A 142 13.20 -21.01 -2.13
C ALA A 142 13.65 -21.97 -3.25
N ARG A 143 14.34 -21.48 -4.29
CA ARG A 143 14.97 -22.27 -5.34
C ARG A 143 16.47 -22.41 -5.13
N THR A 144 17.13 -21.32 -4.73
CA THR A 144 18.59 -21.26 -4.54
C THR A 144 19.04 -21.80 -3.17
N HIS A 145 18.16 -21.69 -2.16
CA HIS A 145 18.41 -22.07 -0.77
C HIS A 145 17.20 -22.78 -0.18
N ARG A 146 16.81 -23.90 -0.82
CA ARG A 146 15.63 -24.68 -0.41
C ARG A 146 15.74 -25.18 1.03
N GLU A 147 16.95 -25.47 1.49
CA GLU A 147 17.27 -25.89 2.85
C GLU A 147 16.89 -24.87 3.94
N ARG A 148 16.71 -23.61 3.56
CA ARG A 148 16.27 -22.54 4.46
C ARG A 148 14.74 -22.38 4.53
N CYS A 149 14.01 -23.23 3.83
CA CYS A 149 12.55 -23.14 3.77
C CYS A 149 11.90 -24.35 4.41
N PHE A 150 10.93 -24.11 5.29
CA PHE A 150 9.94 -25.10 5.66
C PHE A 150 8.85 -25.17 4.61
N GLU A 151 8.38 -26.38 4.34
CA GLU A 151 7.23 -26.60 3.50
C GLU A 151 6.08 -27.17 4.33
N TYR A 152 4.93 -26.51 4.23
CA TYR A 152 3.69 -26.99 4.79
C TYR A 152 2.57 -26.80 3.77
N ASP A 153 1.99 -27.90 3.31
CA ASP A 153 0.85 -27.91 2.40
C ASP A 153 1.04 -26.98 1.16
N GLY A 154 2.22 -27.03 0.55
CA GLY A 154 2.60 -26.23 -0.61
C GLY A 154 2.93 -24.74 -0.32
N LEU A 155 2.85 -24.33 0.95
CA LEU A 155 3.35 -23.05 1.43
C LEU A 155 4.83 -23.19 1.82
N TYR A 156 5.68 -22.29 1.35
CA TYR A 156 7.08 -22.24 1.77
C TYR A 156 7.30 -21.01 2.65
N VAL A 157 7.90 -21.26 3.82
CA VAL A 157 8.22 -20.25 4.82
C VAL A 157 9.71 -20.32 5.14
N LEU A 158 10.38 -19.16 5.15
CA LEU A 158 11.78 -19.09 5.56
C LEU A 158 11.92 -19.43 7.03
N ASN A 159 12.96 -20.19 7.37
CA ASN A 159 13.42 -20.39 8.73
C ASN A 159 14.18 -19.12 9.16
N PRO A 160 13.76 -18.43 10.25
CA PRO A 160 14.46 -17.26 10.76
C PRO A 160 15.84 -17.59 11.32
#